data_8572b35e3555874c87bfb479789d6d23
#
_entry.id   8572b35e3555874c87bfb479789d6d23
#
_cell.length_a   1.000
_cell.length_b   1.000
_cell.length_c   1.000
_cell.angle_alpha   90.00
_cell.angle_beta   90.00
_cell.angle_gamma   90.00
#
_symmetry.space_group_name_H-M   'P 1'
#
loop_
_entity.id
_entity.type
_entity.pdbx_description
1 polymer ?
#
loop_
_entity_poly.entity_id
_entity_poly.type
_entity_poly.pdbx_seq_one_letter_code
_entity_poly.pdbx_strand_id
1 'polypeptide(L)'
;MGQLPSARVAPARPFYNSGLDYAGPVTVKTWKGRATRTYKGYLAIFVCLATSAVHIKILTDYTTDAFIATYKRFTGRRSICASLQSDCGTNFVGADAELRRQFKTFSKELRHLAFLLANDHTIWRFNPPVAPHFGGKWEATVKSTKYHLQRVLKETALTYEEMTTITVQIEAILNSRPLCPLSDDAIDYNALTPGHFLIGEAPTAIPEPALSDEKTSRFSRWQLLRQKVDHFWIRWSSECLQRYQAVSK
;
A
#
# COMPACT_ATOMS: atom_id res chain seq x y z
N MET A 1 -21.17 10.05 19.07
CA MET A 1 -20.33 9.32 18.09
C MET A 1 -21.03 8.03 17.73
N GLY A 2 -21.19 7.71 16.43
CA GLY A 2 -21.75 6.42 15.99
C GLY A 2 -20.80 5.26 16.32
N GLN A 3 -21.36 4.04 16.43
CA GLN A 3 -20.55 2.83 16.63
C GLN A 3 -19.63 2.57 15.43
N LEU A 4 -18.40 2.13 15.70
CA LEU A 4 -17.48 1.73 14.64
C LEU A 4 -17.99 0.44 13.95
N PRO A 5 -17.81 0.30 12.63
CA PRO A 5 -18.21 -0.91 11.92
C PRO A 5 -17.57 -2.17 12.51
N SER A 6 -18.32 -3.27 12.60
CA SER A 6 -17.85 -4.54 13.16
C SER A 6 -16.56 -5.04 12.50
N ALA A 7 -16.40 -4.84 11.20
CA ALA A 7 -15.18 -5.19 10.47
C ALA A 7 -13.89 -4.52 11.00
N ARG A 8 -14.02 -3.48 11.84
CA ARG A 8 -12.89 -2.76 12.46
C ARG A 8 -12.61 -3.16 13.89
N VAL A 9 -13.62 -3.61 14.62
CA VAL A 9 -13.55 -3.83 16.07
C VAL A 9 -13.69 -5.31 16.44
N ALA A 10 -14.30 -6.13 15.59
CA ALA A 10 -14.40 -7.56 15.83
C ALA A 10 -13.03 -8.24 15.70
N PRO A 11 -12.61 -9.06 16.67
CA PRO A 11 -11.39 -9.84 16.57
C PRO A 11 -11.40 -10.72 15.33
N ALA A 12 -10.39 -10.58 14.49
CA ALA A 12 -10.24 -11.36 13.27
C ALA A 12 -8.74 -11.44 12.90
N ARG A 13 -8.37 -12.49 12.13
CA ARG A 13 -7.03 -12.57 11.59
C ARG A 13 -6.71 -11.35 10.71
N PRO A 14 -5.43 -10.98 10.56
CA PRO A 14 -5.03 -9.91 9.66
C PRO A 14 -5.57 -10.12 8.25
N PHE A 15 -5.99 -9.04 7.61
CA PHE A 15 -6.58 -9.03 6.26
C PHE A 15 -7.88 -9.83 6.08
N TYR A 16 -8.55 -10.24 7.17
CA TYR A 16 -9.88 -10.86 7.06
C TYR A 16 -10.89 -9.89 6.44
N ASN A 17 -10.87 -8.63 6.90
CA ASN A 17 -11.57 -7.52 6.26
C ASN A 17 -10.52 -6.52 5.76
N SER A 18 -10.52 -6.22 4.47
CA SER A 18 -9.49 -5.42 3.83
C SER A 18 -10.06 -4.28 3.01
N GLY A 19 -9.37 -3.14 3.02
CA GLY A 19 -9.55 -2.08 2.05
C GLY A 19 -8.57 -2.26 0.89
N LEU A 20 -8.97 -1.90 -0.32
CA LEU A 20 -8.16 -1.90 -1.52
C LEU A 20 -8.22 -0.53 -2.20
N ASP A 21 -7.07 -0.03 -2.57
CA ASP A 21 -6.98 1.14 -3.43
C ASP A 21 -5.76 1.05 -4.36
N TYR A 22 -5.76 1.85 -5.43
CA TYR A 22 -4.70 1.86 -6.42
C TYR A 22 -3.88 3.13 -6.36
N ALA A 23 -2.57 3.00 -6.56
CA ALA A 23 -1.65 4.11 -6.76
C ALA A 23 -0.97 4.00 -8.12
N GLY A 24 -0.64 5.12 -8.71
CA GLY A 24 0.04 5.19 -10.00
C GLY A 24 -0.58 6.23 -10.93
N PRO A 25 -0.19 6.22 -12.21
CA PRO A 25 0.74 5.27 -12.83
C PRO A 25 2.19 5.47 -12.36
N VAL A 26 2.95 4.37 -12.36
CA VAL A 26 4.40 4.35 -12.17
C VAL A 26 5.07 3.88 -13.45
N THR A 27 6.26 4.41 -13.77
CA THR A 27 7.00 4.01 -14.96
C THR A 27 7.81 2.76 -14.68
N VAL A 28 7.51 1.68 -15.39
CA VAL A 28 8.20 0.39 -15.28
C VAL A 28 9.02 0.14 -16.54
N LYS A 29 10.28 -0.28 -16.37
CA LYS A 29 11.17 -0.72 -17.44
C LYS A 29 10.98 -2.20 -17.72
N THR A 30 11.09 -2.58 -19.00
CA THR A 30 11.06 -3.99 -19.37
C THR A 30 12.32 -4.74 -18.96
N TRP A 31 13.46 -4.02 -18.88
CA TRP A 31 14.73 -4.63 -18.45
C TRP A 31 15.74 -3.56 -17.97
N LYS A 32 16.94 -3.98 -17.45
CA LYS A 32 17.96 -3.11 -16.81
C LYS A 32 18.86 -2.33 -17.79
N GLY A 33 18.84 -2.65 -19.10
CA GLY A 33 19.75 -2.08 -20.10
C GLY A 33 19.45 -0.64 -20.54
N ARG A 34 20.34 -0.11 -21.40
CA ARG A 34 20.12 1.16 -22.11
C ARG A 34 19.07 0.94 -23.23
N ALA A 35 18.41 2.00 -23.68
CA ALA A 35 17.34 1.92 -24.70
C ALA A 35 16.18 0.97 -24.36
N THR A 36 15.83 0.88 -23.11
CA THR A 36 14.76 0.01 -22.61
C THR A 36 13.39 0.62 -22.87
N ARG A 37 12.45 -0.18 -23.35
CA ARG A 37 11.03 0.23 -23.41
C ARG A 37 10.49 0.39 -22.00
N THR A 38 9.59 1.34 -21.83
CA THR A 38 8.87 1.58 -20.58
C THR A 38 7.39 1.41 -20.80
N TYR A 39 6.68 1.02 -19.74
CA TYR A 39 5.22 0.94 -19.69
C TYR A 39 4.70 1.52 -18.39
N LYS A 40 3.40 1.82 -18.36
CA LYS A 40 2.71 2.29 -17.14
C LYS A 40 2.30 1.10 -16.31
N GLY A 41 2.81 1.01 -15.08
CA GLY A 41 2.38 0.06 -14.06
C GLY A 41 1.57 0.76 -12.97
N TYR A 42 0.95 -0.02 -12.09
CA TYR A 42 0.14 0.46 -10.97
C TYR A 42 0.48 -0.32 -9.70
N LEU A 43 0.10 0.22 -8.57
CA LEU A 43 0.28 -0.42 -7.28
C LEU A 43 -1.10 -0.66 -6.65
N ALA A 44 -1.41 -1.90 -6.31
CA ALA A 44 -2.55 -2.24 -5.46
C ALA A 44 -2.11 -2.20 -4.01
N ILE A 45 -2.79 -1.41 -3.19
CA ILE A 45 -2.53 -1.22 -1.77
C ILE A 45 -3.68 -1.84 -1.01
N PHE A 46 -3.42 -2.98 -0.36
CA PHE A 46 -4.36 -3.64 0.54
C PHE A 46 -4.09 -3.17 1.97
N VAL A 47 -5.13 -2.81 2.69
CA VAL A 47 -5.04 -2.37 4.09
C VAL A 47 -5.98 -3.20 4.94
N CYS A 48 -5.47 -3.84 5.98
CA CYS A 48 -6.29 -4.53 6.97
C CYS A 48 -7.12 -3.53 7.76
N LEU A 49 -8.44 -3.73 7.83
CA LEU A 49 -9.34 -2.80 8.55
C LEU A 49 -9.16 -2.86 10.06
N ALA A 50 -8.81 -4.02 10.63
CA ALA A 50 -8.61 -4.22 12.06
C ALA A 50 -7.22 -3.74 12.52
N THR A 51 -6.14 -4.23 11.90
CA THR A 51 -4.75 -4.01 12.35
C THR A 51 -4.08 -2.84 11.66
N SER A 52 -4.70 -2.31 10.58
CA SER A 52 -4.11 -1.32 9.68
C SER A 52 -2.80 -1.80 9.02
N ALA A 53 -2.53 -3.11 8.99
CA ALA A 53 -1.43 -3.66 8.23
C ALA A 53 -1.60 -3.37 6.74
N VAL A 54 -0.48 -3.10 6.07
CA VAL A 54 -0.44 -2.76 4.65
C VAL A 54 0.18 -3.90 3.86
N HIS A 55 -0.31 -4.16 2.65
CA HIS A 55 0.29 -5.06 1.68
C HIS A 55 0.24 -4.45 0.29
N ILE A 56 1.40 -4.37 -0.39
CA ILE A 56 1.55 -3.67 -1.66
C ILE A 56 1.90 -4.67 -2.76
N LYS A 57 1.19 -4.58 -3.89
CA LYS A 57 1.46 -5.37 -5.10
C LYS A 57 1.53 -4.51 -6.33
N ILE A 58 2.40 -4.90 -7.26
CA ILE A 58 2.55 -4.24 -8.55
C ILE A 58 1.62 -4.91 -9.55
N LEU A 59 0.91 -4.08 -10.33
CA LEU A 59 0.18 -4.46 -11.52
C LEU A 59 0.91 -3.91 -12.75
N THR A 60 1.03 -4.72 -13.77
CA THR A 60 1.67 -4.32 -15.04
C THR A 60 0.74 -3.52 -15.93
N ASP A 61 -0.56 -3.65 -15.75
CA ASP A 61 -1.61 -2.94 -16.47
C ASP A 61 -2.86 -2.78 -15.61
N TYR A 62 -3.89 -2.13 -16.14
CA TYR A 62 -5.14 -1.84 -15.43
C TYR A 62 -6.29 -2.69 -15.99
N THR A 63 -6.07 -4.01 -16.05
CA THR A 63 -7.04 -4.98 -16.56
C THR A 63 -7.60 -5.87 -15.44
N THR A 64 -8.73 -6.51 -15.72
CA THR A 64 -9.35 -7.52 -14.86
C THR A 64 -8.39 -8.68 -14.56
N ASP A 65 -7.70 -9.19 -15.59
CA ASP A 65 -6.76 -10.30 -15.43
C ASP A 65 -5.57 -9.95 -14.55
N ALA A 66 -5.00 -8.73 -14.73
CA ALA A 66 -3.93 -8.23 -13.89
C ALA A 66 -4.38 -8.08 -12.43
N PHE A 67 -5.63 -7.64 -12.21
CA PHE A 67 -6.21 -7.58 -10.87
C PHE A 67 -6.39 -8.97 -10.26
N ILE A 68 -7.00 -9.91 -10.98
CA ILE A 68 -7.19 -11.30 -10.51
C ILE A 68 -5.84 -11.93 -10.14
N ALA A 69 -4.83 -11.79 -11.00
CA ALA A 69 -3.49 -12.29 -10.73
C ALA A 69 -2.88 -11.64 -9.48
N THR A 70 -3.11 -10.34 -9.29
CA THR A 70 -2.65 -9.59 -8.10
C THR A 70 -3.36 -10.02 -6.84
N TYR A 71 -4.69 -10.21 -6.91
CA TYR A 71 -5.49 -10.70 -5.80
C TYR A 71 -5.08 -12.12 -5.40
N LYS A 72 -4.84 -13.03 -6.36
CA LYS A 72 -4.31 -14.38 -6.09
C LYS A 72 -2.93 -14.34 -5.41
N ARG A 73 -2.02 -13.44 -5.83
CA ARG A 73 -0.73 -13.24 -5.14
C ARG A 73 -0.88 -12.69 -3.73
N PHE A 74 -1.90 -11.88 -3.49
CA PHE A 74 -2.23 -11.36 -2.16
C PHE A 74 -2.81 -12.49 -1.29
N THR A 75 -3.84 -13.20 -1.75
CA THR A 75 -4.49 -14.27 -0.98
C THR A 75 -3.58 -15.46 -0.69
N GLY A 76 -2.67 -15.79 -1.60
CA GLY A 76 -1.64 -16.82 -1.39
C GLY A 76 -0.66 -16.49 -0.24
N ARG A 77 -0.58 -15.22 0.19
CA ARG A 77 0.28 -14.79 1.32
C ARG A 77 -0.50 -14.40 2.57
N ARG A 78 -1.74 -13.93 2.42
CA ARG A 78 -2.55 -13.33 3.51
C ARG A 78 -3.86 -14.09 3.75
N SER A 79 -4.12 -15.15 2.99
CA SER A 79 -5.39 -15.89 2.94
C SER A 79 -6.55 -15.08 2.35
N ILE A 80 -7.65 -15.76 2.03
CA ILE A 80 -8.83 -15.18 1.39
C ILE A 80 -9.50 -14.18 2.34
N CYS A 81 -9.84 -12.98 1.86
CA CYS A 81 -10.62 -12.00 2.63
C CYS A 81 -12.07 -12.44 2.74
N ALA A 82 -12.72 -12.22 3.88
CA ALA A 82 -14.17 -12.30 3.98
C ALA A 82 -14.84 -11.09 3.33
N SER A 83 -14.24 -9.90 3.47
CA SER A 83 -14.70 -8.70 2.77
C SER A 83 -13.55 -7.89 2.20
N LEU A 84 -13.76 -7.36 0.99
CA LEU A 84 -12.89 -6.41 0.34
C LEU A 84 -13.68 -5.12 0.11
N GLN A 85 -13.16 -3.99 0.57
CA GLN A 85 -13.75 -2.67 0.36
C GLN A 85 -12.87 -1.87 -0.58
N SER A 86 -13.45 -1.23 -1.58
CA SER A 86 -12.72 -0.32 -2.46
C SER A 86 -13.54 0.92 -2.77
N ASP A 87 -12.86 2.01 -3.11
CA ASP A 87 -13.52 3.16 -3.70
C ASP A 87 -13.99 2.81 -5.11
N CYS A 88 -15.12 3.38 -5.55
CA CYS A 88 -15.62 3.25 -6.93
C CYS A 88 -14.73 3.94 -7.97
N GLY A 89 -13.55 4.38 -7.58
CA GLY A 89 -12.48 4.84 -8.44
C GLY A 89 -12.73 6.14 -9.19
N THR A 90 -13.60 7.01 -8.71
CA THR A 90 -13.80 8.34 -9.30
C THR A 90 -12.63 9.29 -9.07
N ASN A 91 -11.69 8.95 -8.19
CA ASN A 91 -10.58 9.83 -7.78
C ASN A 91 -9.31 9.73 -8.63
N PHE A 92 -9.28 8.92 -9.69
CA PHE A 92 -8.20 8.97 -10.69
C PHE A 92 -8.42 10.08 -11.72
N VAL A 93 -8.94 11.21 -11.29
CA VAL A 93 -9.11 12.41 -12.11
C VAL A 93 -7.79 13.16 -12.20
N GLY A 94 -6.81 12.54 -12.81
CA GLY A 94 -5.64 13.20 -13.37
C GLY A 94 -5.80 13.28 -14.90
N ALA A 95 -5.32 14.34 -15.49
CA ALA A 95 -5.56 14.88 -16.83
C ALA A 95 -5.34 13.97 -18.08
N ASP A 96 -5.23 12.65 -17.96
CA ASP A 96 -4.98 11.75 -19.08
C ASP A 96 -6.28 11.08 -19.55
N ALA A 97 -6.71 11.39 -20.77
CA ALA A 97 -7.91 10.84 -21.40
C ALA A 97 -7.85 9.31 -21.55
N GLU A 98 -6.67 8.74 -21.75
CA GLU A 98 -6.45 7.29 -21.85
C GLU A 98 -6.69 6.60 -20.51
N LEU A 99 -6.20 7.17 -19.41
CA LEU A 99 -6.47 6.67 -18.06
C LEU A 99 -7.96 6.68 -17.74
N ARG A 100 -8.69 7.73 -18.14
CA ARG A 100 -10.14 7.81 -17.96
C ARG A 100 -10.88 6.71 -18.74
N ARG A 101 -10.40 6.39 -19.95
CA ARG A 101 -10.98 5.35 -20.80
C ARG A 101 -10.76 3.96 -20.16
N GLN A 102 -9.52 3.64 -19.78
CA GLN A 102 -9.16 2.38 -19.11
C GLN A 102 -9.94 2.22 -17.81
N PHE A 103 -10.09 3.30 -17.06
CA PHE A 103 -10.86 3.30 -15.81
C PHE A 103 -12.35 3.03 -16.05
N LYS A 104 -12.98 3.65 -17.07
CA LYS A 104 -14.38 3.38 -17.42
C LYS A 104 -14.60 1.91 -17.81
N THR A 105 -13.67 1.32 -18.54
CA THR A 105 -13.72 -0.10 -18.93
C THR A 105 -13.60 -0.99 -17.68
N PHE A 106 -12.61 -0.76 -16.84
CA PHE A 106 -12.42 -1.48 -15.59
C PHE A 106 -13.63 -1.36 -14.65
N SER A 107 -14.23 -0.18 -14.53
CA SER A 107 -15.44 0.02 -13.69
C SER A 107 -16.65 -0.78 -14.18
N LYS A 108 -16.77 -1.02 -15.48
CA LYS A 108 -17.81 -1.92 -16.01
C LYS A 108 -17.54 -3.40 -15.67
N GLU A 109 -16.28 -3.78 -15.62
CA GLU A 109 -15.84 -5.14 -15.29
C GLU A 109 -15.84 -5.42 -13.78
N LEU A 110 -15.85 -4.40 -12.93
CA LEU A 110 -15.86 -4.55 -11.46
C LEU A 110 -17.03 -5.41 -10.96
N ARG A 111 -18.19 -5.36 -11.60
CA ARG A 111 -19.33 -6.21 -11.24
C ARG A 111 -19.06 -7.67 -11.53
N HIS A 112 -18.42 -7.94 -12.66
CA HIS A 112 -18.00 -9.30 -13.03
C HIS A 112 -16.93 -9.81 -12.07
N LEU A 113 -15.95 -8.98 -11.72
CA LEU A 113 -14.94 -9.30 -10.72
C LEU A 113 -15.55 -9.59 -9.34
N ALA A 114 -16.50 -8.78 -8.89
CA ALA A 114 -17.19 -9.01 -7.63
C ALA A 114 -17.91 -10.37 -7.61
N PHE A 115 -18.51 -10.77 -8.74
CA PHE A 115 -19.11 -12.08 -8.90
C PHE A 115 -18.07 -13.22 -8.84
N LEU A 116 -16.93 -13.07 -9.53
CA LEU A 116 -15.85 -14.06 -9.49
C LEU A 116 -15.26 -14.21 -8.07
N LEU A 117 -15.06 -13.11 -7.37
CA LEU A 117 -14.58 -13.14 -5.98
C LEU A 117 -15.60 -13.69 -4.99
N ALA A 118 -16.90 -13.56 -5.28
CA ALA A 118 -17.95 -14.16 -4.47
C ALA A 118 -17.87 -15.70 -4.50
N ASN A 119 -17.48 -16.31 -5.62
CA ASN A 119 -17.21 -17.74 -5.72
C ASN A 119 -16.02 -18.16 -4.81
N ASP A 120 -15.08 -17.27 -4.56
CA ASP A 120 -13.96 -17.45 -3.63
C ASP A 120 -14.31 -17.04 -2.18
N HIS A 121 -15.60 -16.93 -1.83
CA HIS A 121 -16.11 -16.51 -0.51
C HIS A 121 -15.67 -15.10 -0.07
N THR A 122 -15.35 -14.21 -1.01
CA THR A 122 -15.00 -12.80 -0.71
C THR A 122 -16.15 -11.89 -1.11
N ILE A 123 -16.71 -11.16 -0.15
CA ILE A 123 -17.72 -10.14 -0.42
C ILE A 123 -17.00 -8.84 -0.78
N TRP A 124 -17.07 -8.43 -2.04
CA TRP A 124 -16.55 -7.12 -2.47
C TRP A 124 -17.61 -6.03 -2.31
N ARG A 125 -17.26 -5.01 -1.54
CA ARG A 125 -18.12 -3.84 -1.28
C ARG A 125 -17.49 -2.59 -1.88
N PHE A 126 -18.27 -1.88 -2.68
CA PHE A 126 -17.86 -0.59 -3.23
C PHE A 126 -18.37 0.54 -2.35
N ASN A 127 -17.50 1.46 -1.96
CA ASN A 127 -17.93 2.66 -1.27
C ASN A 127 -18.72 3.53 -2.26
N PRO A 128 -19.86 4.09 -1.86
CA PRO A 128 -20.58 5.04 -2.70
C PRO A 128 -19.67 6.23 -3.07
N PRO A 129 -19.76 6.76 -4.30
CA PRO A 129 -19.10 8.01 -4.64
C PRO A 129 -19.52 9.11 -3.66
N VAL A 130 -18.57 9.92 -3.20
CA VAL A 130 -18.84 11.06 -2.29
C VAL A 130 -19.19 10.68 -0.84
N ALA A 131 -18.88 9.47 -0.37
CA ALA A 131 -19.09 9.09 1.03
C ALA A 131 -17.76 8.82 1.77
N PRO A 132 -16.89 9.82 2.01
CA PRO A 132 -15.57 9.65 2.63
C PRO A 132 -15.66 9.16 4.08
N HIS A 133 -16.82 9.24 4.71
CA HIS A 133 -17.01 8.84 6.11
C HIS A 133 -16.99 7.31 6.33
N PHE A 134 -17.21 6.52 5.30
CA PHE A 134 -17.21 5.06 5.42
C PHE A 134 -15.79 4.43 5.46
N GLY A 135 -14.77 5.12 4.95
CA GLY A 135 -13.39 4.64 4.90
C GLY A 135 -12.57 4.92 6.15
N GLY A 136 -12.65 6.13 6.68
CA GLY A 136 -11.98 6.53 7.93
C GLY A 136 -10.48 6.21 7.98
N LYS A 137 -10.07 5.35 8.93
CA LYS A 137 -8.65 5.08 9.24
C LYS A 137 -7.87 4.43 8.08
N TRP A 138 -8.50 3.51 7.32
CA TRP A 138 -7.80 2.84 6.22
C TRP A 138 -7.56 3.78 5.03
N GLU A 139 -8.49 4.68 4.72
CA GLU A 139 -8.32 5.70 3.68
C GLU A 139 -7.17 6.66 4.03
N ALA A 140 -7.06 7.06 5.30
CA ALA A 140 -5.94 7.88 5.75
C ALA A 140 -4.59 7.16 5.57
N THR A 141 -4.53 5.86 5.88
CA THR A 141 -3.34 5.04 5.66
C THR A 141 -3.00 4.94 4.18
N VAL A 142 -3.99 4.68 3.33
CA VAL A 142 -3.82 4.63 1.87
C VAL A 142 -3.37 5.98 1.32
N LYS A 143 -3.99 7.07 1.74
CA LYS A 143 -3.66 8.43 1.29
C LYS A 143 -2.20 8.79 1.63
N SER A 144 -1.77 8.54 2.86
CA SER A 144 -0.39 8.75 3.28
C SER A 144 0.58 7.87 2.48
N THR A 145 0.28 6.58 2.35
CA THR A 145 1.08 5.63 1.57
C THR A 145 1.24 6.10 0.12
N LYS A 146 0.16 6.48 -0.56
CA LYS A 146 0.18 6.99 -1.94
C LYS A 146 1.03 8.25 -2.06
N TYR A 147 0.86 9.19 -1.14
CA TYR A 147 1.57 10.45 -1.14
C TYR A 147 3.10 10.26 -1.08
N HIS A 148 3.57 9.38 -0.19
CA HIS A 148 5.01 9.10 -0.07
C HIS A 148 5.54 8.24 -1.20
N LEU A 149 4.80 7.21 -1.64
CA LEU A 149 5.18 6.37 -2.77
C LEU A 149 5.34 7.17 -4.06
N GLN A 150 4.40 8.06 -4.37
CA GLN A 150 4.48 8.90 -5.56
C GLN A 150 5.75 9.76 -5.57
N ARG A 151 6.12 10.34 -4.44
CA ARG A 151 7.32 11.17 -4.33
C ARG A 151 8.62 10.40 -4.51
N VAL A 152 8.66 9.17 -4.02
CA VAL A 152 9.84 8.32 -4.12
C VAL A 152 9.99 7.71 -5.51
N LEU A 153 8.88 7.36 -6.16
CA LEU A 153 8.89 6.59 -7.41
C LEU A 153 8.75 7.46 -8.68
N LYS A 154 8.25 8.70 -8.57
CA LYS A 154 7.84 9.54 -9.70
C LYS A 154 8.93 9.75 -10.77
N GLU A 155 10.18 9.93 -10.37
CA GLU A 155 11.27 10.34 -11.26
C GLU A 155 12.19 9.19 -11.69
N THR A 156 11.89 7.96 -11.27
CA THR A 156 12.78 6.84 -11.49
C THR A 156 12.08 5.71 -12.21
N ALA A 157 12.47 5.44 -13.46
CA ALA A 157 12.01 4.25 -14.16
C ALA A 157 12.75 3.01 -13.61
N LEU A 158 12.01 2.10 -13.00
CA LEU A 158 12.51 0.87 -12.35
C LEU A 158 12.02 -0.35 -13.13
N THR A 159 12.78 -1.45 -13.09
CA THR A 159 12.27 -2.74 -13.55
C THR A 159 11.20 -3.26 -12.59
N TYR A 160 10.41 -4.24 -13.03
CA TYR A 160 9.42 -4.89 -12.17
C TYR A 160 10.04 -5.46 -10.89
N GLU A 161 11.20 -6.10 -11.00
CA GLU A 161 11.95 -6.66 -9.87
C GLU A 161 12.41 -5.57 -8.89
N GLU A 162 13.03 -4.50 -9.40
CA GLU A 162 13.47 -3.36 -8.59
C GLU A 162 12.30 -2.68 -7.87
N MET A 163 11.20 -2.49 -8.58
CA MET A 163 9.96 -1.93 -8.01
C MET A 163 9.40 -2.85 -6.91
N THR A 164 9.43 -4.18 -7.14
CA THR A 164 9.02 -5.17 -6.13
C THR A 164 9.88 -5.08 -4.89
N THR A 165 11.21 -4.97 -5.05
CA THR A 165 12.14 -4.85 -3.92
C THR A 165 11.85 -3.60 -3.08
N ILE A 166 11.70 -2.44 -3.72
CA ILE A 166 11.36 -1.19 -3.01
C ILE A 166 10.01 -1.31 -2.30
N THR A 167 8.98 -1.81 -2.98
CA THR A 167 7.64 -1.87 -2.40
C THR A 167 7.54 -2.83 -1.23
N VAL A 168 8.29 -3.93 -1.23
CA VAL A 168 8.37 -4.87 -0.09
C VAL A 168 9.07 -4.21 1.11
N GLN A 169 10.16 -3.48 0.90
CA GLN A 169 10.84 -2.74 1.97
C GLN A 169 9.95 -1.62 2.54
N ILE A 170 9.26 -0.89 1.69
CA ILE A 170 8.28 0.12 2.12
C ILE A 170 7.12 -0.52 2.88
N GLU A 171 6.63 -1.69 2.46
CA GLU A 171 5.62 -2.47 3.18
C GLU A 171 6.09 -2.80 4.60
N ALA A 172 7.35 -3.22 4.78
CA ALA A 172 7.93 -3.48 6.10
C ALA A 172 7.96 -2.22 6.96
N ILE A 173 8.40 -1.07 6.41
CA ILE A 173 8.39 0.23 7.09
C ILE A 173 6.96 0.60 7.54
N LEU A 174 5.97 0.50 6.68
CA LEU A 174 4.59 0.82 7.01
C LEU A 174 4.02 -0.08 8.10
N ASN A 175 4.46 -1.35 8.15
CA ASN A 175 4.04 -2.34 9.12
C ASN A 175 4.85 -2.30 10.43
N SER A 176 5.94 -1.53 10.51
CA SER A 176 6.69 -1.28 11.74
C SER A 176 6.20 -0.06 12.53
N ARG A 177 5.18 0.67 12.03
CA ARG A 177 4.69 1.85 12.75
C ARG A 177 4.11 1.50 14.13
N PRO A 178 4.36 2.31 15.17
CA PRO A 178 3.75 2.11 16.48
C PRO A 178 2.23 2.28 16.42
N LEU A 179 1.48 1.43 17.09
CA LEU A 179 0.03 1.54 17.27
C LEU A 179 -0.32 1.97 18.70
N CYS A 180 0.29 1.35 19.68
CA CYS A 180 0.21 1.68 21.10
C CYS A 180 1.45 1.12 21.82
N PRO A 181 1.78 1.59 23.04
CA PRO A 181 2.79 0.96 23.87
C PRO A 181 2.43 -0.50 24.17
N LEU A 182 3.43 -1.37 24.32
CA LEU A 182 3.27 -2.76 24.77
C LEU A 182 3.28 -2.87 26.29
N SER A 183 3.85 -1.89 27.00
CA SER A 183 3.99 -1.83 28.44
C SER A 183 3.60 -0.43 28.93
N ASP A 184 3.13 -0.37 30.19
CA ASP A 184 2.89 0.90 30.88
C ASP A 184 4.18 1.45 31.54
N ASP A 185 5.31 0.71 31.44
CA ASP A 185 6.61 1.17 31.95
C ASP A 185 7.18 2.27 31.02
N ALA A 186 7.45 3.43 31.60
CA ALA A 186 8.02 4.58 30.88
C ALA A 186 9.43 4.34 30.32
N ILE A 187 10.13 3.30 30.79
CA ILE A 187 11.47 2.92 30.31
C ILE A 187 11.38 1.93 29.13
N ASP A 188 10.24 1.24 28.97
CA ASP A 188 10.03 0.32 27.86
C ASP A 188 9.50 1.04 26.64
N TYR A 189 10.34 1.21 25.61
CA TYR A 189 9.99 1.86 24.33
C TYR A 189 9.39 0.89 23.32
N ASN A 190 9.09 -0.36 23.69
CA ASN A 190 8.48 -1.32 22.78
C ASN A 190 7.03 -0.92 22.48
N ALA A 191 6.68 -0.99 21.21
CA ALA A 191 5.35 -0.64 20.74
C ALA A 191 4.73 -1.77 19.93
N LEU A 192 3.43 -1.99 20.12
CA LEU A 192 2.65 -2.84 19.25
C LEU A 192 2.63 -2.25 17.84
N THR A 193 2.92 -3.07 16.84
CA THR A 193 2.91 -2.66 15.43
C THR A 193 2.01 -3.58 14.60
N PRO A 194 1.60 -3.17 13.38
CA PRO A 194 0.93 -4.07 12.44
C PRO A 194 1.72 -5.35 12.17
N GLY A 195 3.06 -5.27 12.21
CA GLY A 195 3.94 -6.43 12.04
C GLY A 195 3.71 -7.53 13.05
N HIS A 196 3.46 -7.19 14.32
CA HIS A 196 3.16 -8.19 15.36
C HIS A 196 1.97 -9.09 15.00
N PHE A 197 0.96 -8.54 14.32
CA PHE A 197 -0.17 -9.33 13.84
C PHE A 197 0.15 -10.17 12.60
N LEU A 198 1.25 -9.87 11.88
CA LEU A 198 1.64 -10.55 10.64
C LEU A 198 2.64 -11.68 10.86
N ILE A 199 3.64 -11.43 11.72
CA ILE A 199 4.79 -12.31 11.93
C ILE A 199 5.13 -12.53 13.41
N GLY A 200 4.32 -12.00 14.34
CA GLY A 200 4.54 -12.14 15.78
C GLY A 200 5.46 -11.09 16.41
N GLU A 201 6.12 -10.26 15.60
CA GLU A 201 7.05 -9.22 16.05
C GLU A 201 7.04 -8.00 15.12
N ALA A 202 7.73 -6.93 15.51
CA ALA A 202 7.95 -5.79 14.60
C ALA A 202 8.86 -6.21 13.44
N PRO A 203 8.55 -5.84 12.18
CA PRO A 203 9.46 -6.10 11.08
C PRO A 203 10.81 -5.44 11.30
N THR A 204 11.87 -6.21 11.19
CA THR A 204 13.24 -5.75 11.29
C THR A 204 13.87 -5.63 9.90
N ALA A 205 14.83 -4.74 9.74
CA ALA A 205 15.64 -4.60 8.54
C ALA A 205 17.12 -4.79 8.88
N ILE A 206 17.90 -5.25 7.91
CA ILE A 206 19.36 -5.32 8.04
C ILE A 206 19.87 -3.89 8.18
N PRO A 207 20.63 -3.54 9.25
CA PRO A 207 21.22 -2.21 9.38
C PRO A 207 22.21 -1.95 8.25
N GLU A 208 22.02 -0.87 7.55
CA GLU A 208 22.87 -0.46 6.45
C GLU A 208 23.19 1.03 6.57
N PRO A 209 24.37 1.51 6.11
CA PRO A 209 24.69 2.94 6.13
C PRO A 209 23.70 3.76 5.33
N ALA A 210 23.28 4.93 5.86
CA ALA A 210 22.39 5.83 5.16
C ALA A 210 23.05 6.42 3.90
N LEU A 211 22.29 6.51 2.80
CA LEU A 211 22.74 7.07 1.53
C LEU A 211 22.01 8.37 1.16
N SER A 212 21.26 8.93 2.09
CA SER A 212 20.38 10.10 1.86
C SER A 212 21.13 11.33 1.34
N ASP A 213 22.38 11.53 1.76
CA ASP A 213 23.16 12.76 1.49
C ASP A 213 24.11 12.63 0.29
N GLU A 214 24.18 11.44 -0.32
CA GLU A 214 25.08 11.22 -1.44
C GLU A 214 24.47 11.56 -2.80
N LYS A 215 25.31 11.97 -3.77
CA LYS A 215 24.86 12.31 -5.13
C LYS A 215 24.47 11.07 -5.93
N THR A 216 23.24 11.03 -6.39
CA THR A 216 22.63 9.93 -7.17
C THR A 216 23.42 9.53 -8.43
N SER A 217 24.18 10.45 -9.03
CA SER A 217 24.92 10.20 -10.27
C SER A 217 26.09 9.21 -10.11
N ARG A 218 26.51 8.92 -8.88
CA ARG A 218 27.61 8.00 -8.54
C ARG A 218 27.13 6.64 -8.08
N PHE A 219 25.82 6.44 -7.95
CA PHE A 219 25.27 5.23 -7.38
C PHE A 219 25.27 4.05 -8.34
N SER A 220 25.60 2.89 -7.80
CA SER A 220 25.17 1.64 -8.38
C SER A 220 23.64 1.55 -8.36
N ARG A 221 23.06 0.70 -9.17
CA ARG A 221 21.61 0.52 -9.24
C ARG A 221 21.02 0.13 -7.87
N TRP A 222 21.74 -0.70 -7.10
CA TRP A 222 21.34 -1.11 -5.75
C TRP A 222 21.33 0.06 -4.76
N GLN A 223 22.37 0.89 -4.76
CA GLN A 223 22.45 2.07 -3.91
C GLN A 223 21.31 3.07 -4.19
N LEU A 224 20.92 3.20 -5.47
CA LEU A 224 19.75 4.02 -5.82
C LEU A 224 18.46 3.49 -5.19
N LEU A 225 18.23 2.16 -5.21
CA LEU A 225 17.05 1.57 -4.58
C LEU A 225 17.05 1.83 -3.07
N ARG A 226 18.17 1.64 -2.41
CA ARG A 226 18.34 1.95 -0.98
C ARG A 226 18.04 3.40 -0.67
N GLN A 227 18.66 4.35 -1.39
CA GLN A 227 18.38 5.76 -1.20
C GLN A 227 16.89 6.09 -1.32
N LYS A 228 16.18 5.43 -2.25
CA LYS A 228 14.72 5.61 -2.37
C LYS A 228 13.96 5.14 -1.14
N VAL A 229 14.36 4.02 -0.54
CA VAL A 229 13.76 3.52 0.72
C VAL A 229 14.11 4.43 1.89
N ASP A 230 15.36 4.92 2.00
CA ASP A 230 15.78 5.88 3.02
C ASP A 230 14.96 7.18 2.93
N HIS A 231 14.78 7.73 1.72
CA HIS A 231 13.96 8.91 1.50
C HIS A 231 12.49 8.68 1.87
N PHE A 232 11.96 7.48 1.62
CA PHE A 232 10.61 7.12 2.08
C PHE A 232 10.55 7.13 3.60
N TRP A 233 11.48 6.45 4.27
CA TRP A 233 11.55 6.36 5.73
C TRP A 233 11.61 7.73 6.38
N ILE A 234 12.54 8.60 5.97
CA ILE A 234 12.75 9.93 6.55
C ILE A 234 11.45 10.76 6.48
N ARG A 235 10.80 10.78 5.33
CA ARG A 235 9.59 11.59 5.13
C ARG A 235 8.38 11.02 5.88
N TRP A 236 8.21 9.70 5.78
CA TRP A 236 7.07 9.04 6.40
C TRP A 236 7.18 9.03 7.93
N SER A 237 8.36 8.76 8.50
CA SER A 237 8.57 8.78 9.95
C SER A 237 8.35 10.16 10.54
N SER A 238 8.82 11.22 9.89
CA SER A 238 8.56 12.60 10.29
C SER A 238 7.05 12.91 10.34
N GLU A 239 6.29 12.52 9.30
CA GLU A 239 4.83 12.71 9.30
C GLU A 239 4.14 11.88 10.40
N CYS A 240 4.56 10.64 10.63
CA CYS A 240 4.04 9.80 11.70
C CYS A 240 4.25 10.44 13.07
N LEU A 241 5.47 10.88 13.37
CA LEU A 241 5.80 11.53 14.66
C LEU A 241 4.98 12.78 14.89
N GLN A 242 4.84 13.64 13.87
CA GLN A 242 4.00 14.84 13.97
C GLN A 242 2.53 14.50 14.30
N ARG A 243 1.98 13.44 13.74
CA ARG A 243 0.61 13.00 14.03
C ARG A 243 0.45 12.51 15.46
N TYR A 244 1.42 11.80 16.02
CA TYR A 244 1.37 11.37 17.42
C TYR A 244 1.46 12.55 18.38
N GLN A 245 2.31 13.52 18.11
CA GLN A 245 2.42 14.75 18.91
C GLN A 245 1.14 15.61 18.91
N ALA A 246 0.41 15.62 17.78
CA ALA A 246 -0.86 16.37 17.69
C ALA A 246 -2.00 15.75 18.50
N VAL A 247 -1.95 14.45 18.79
CA VAL A 247 -2.98 13.73 19.58
C VAL A 247 -2.75 13.87 21.09
N SER A 248 -1.52 14.21 21.51
CA SER A 248 -1.15 14.37 22.92
C SER A 248 -1.42 15.78 23.50
N LYS A 249 -2.07 16.65 22.76
CA LYS A 249 -2.60 17.95 23.20
C LYS A 249 -4.13 17.88 23.34
#